data_83f4d0785ce2addd462d950c3f6f1660
#
_entry.id   83f4d0785ce2addd462d950c3f6f1660
#
_cell.length_a   1.000
_cell.length_b   1.000
_cell.length_c   1.000
_cell.angle_alpha   90.00
_cell.angle_beta   90.00
_cell.angle_gamma   90.00
#
_symmetry.space_group_name_H-M   'P 1'
#
loop_
_entity.id
_entity.type
_entity.pdbx_description
1 polymer ?
#
loop_
_entity_poly.entity_id
_entity_poly.type
_entity_poly.pdbx_seq_one_letter_code
_entity_poly.pdbx_strand_id
1 'polypeptide(L)'
;MYKRQILGHADNYIEANPLVTPAHIVPEWYLLPFYAILRSVPDKLLGVIAMFAAIFVLVILPWLDTSKVRSTVFRPIYKQFYWFLVADVLILGYVGAMPAEGLYLLIARVATAYYFAHFLIILPFLGMKEKTTPLPLSITEPVLGLSLIHI
;
A
#
# COMPACT_ATOMS: atom_id res chain seq x y z
N MET A 1 7.96 -25.44 -13.47
CA MET A 1 9.00 -25.13 -12.48
C MET A 1 9.63 -23.75 -12.66
N TYR A 2 9.62 -23.17 -13.86
CA TYR A 2 10.32 -21.91 -14.19
C TYR A 2 9.70 -20.59 -13.66
N LYS A 3 8.42 -20.57 -13.25
CA LYS A 3 7.76 -19.33 -12.80
C LYS A 3 8.21 -18.83 -11.42
N ARG A 4 8.73 -19.69 -10.56
CA ARG A 4 9.24 -19.31 -9.24
C ARG A 4 10.58 -18.55 -9.30
N GLN A 5 11.37 -18.77 -10.35
CA GLN A 5 12.68 -18.14 -10.53
C GLN A 5 12.57 -16.67 -10.95
N ILE A 6 11.48 -16.26 -11.60
CA ILE A 6 11.28 -14.86 -12.04
C ILE A 6 10.92 -13.95 -10.84
N LEU A 7 10.29 -14.51 -9.81
CA LEU A 7 9.88 -13.77 -8.61
C LEU A 7 10.87 -13.88 -7.45
N GLY A 8 11.86 -14.77 -7.53
CA GLY A 8 12.91 -14.95 -6.54
C GLY A 8 14.09 -14.02 -6.77
N HIS A 9 14.76 -13.59 -5.70
CA HIS A 9 15.99 -12.80 -5.80
C HIS A 9 17.15 -13.69 -6.26
N ALA A 10 18.00 -13.17 -7.15
CA ALA A 10 19.12 -13.93 -7.72
C ALA A 10 20.12 -14.39 -6.64
N ASP A 11 20.30 -13.59 -5.58
CA ASP A 11 21.23 -13.90 -4.47
C ASP A 11 20.83 -15.14 -3.66
N ASN A 12 19.56 -15.56 -3.72
CA ASN A 12 19.09 -16.77 -3.04
C ASN A 12 19.67 -18.08 -3.64
N TYR A 13 20.29 -18.00 -4.82
CA TYR A 13 20.91 -19.13 -5.50
C TYR A 13 22.42 -19.17 -5.32
N ILE A 14 23.01 -18.18 -4.65
CA ILE A 14 24.44 -18.10 -4.36
C ILE A 14 24.71 -18.84 -3.06
N GLU A 15 25.75 -19.72 -3.06
CA GLU A 15 26.17 -20.43 -1.86
C GLU A 15 26.61 -19.42 -0.78
N ALA A 16 26.12 -19.61 0.45
CA ALA A 16 26.41 -18.71 1.56
C ALA A 16 27.91 -18.75 1.94
N ASN A 17 28.57 -17.61 1.88
CA ASN A 17 29.93 -17.43 2.34
C ASN A 17 29.95 -16.52 3.59
N PRO A 18 30.33 -17.03 4.78
CA PRO A 18 30.32 -16.24 6.00
C PRO A 18 31.35 -15.08 6.01
N LEU A 19 32.32 -15.12 5.09
CA LEU A 19 33.39 -14.11 4.99
C LEU A 19 33.03 -12.96 4.02
N VAL A 20 32.00 -13.13 3.19
CA VAL A 20 31.63 -12.17 2.15
C VAL A 20 30.13 -11.94 2.18
N THR A 21 29.71 -10.75 2.58
CA THR A 21 28.31 -10.33 2.47
C THR A 21 28.11 -9.46 1.22
N PRO A 22 27.01 -9.63 0.44
CA PRO A 22 26.69 -8.75 -0.68
C PRO A 22 26.61 -7.30 -0.23
N ALA A 23 27.07 -6.38 -1.09
CA ALA A 23 27.11 -4.96 -0.78
C ALA A 23 25.70 -4.32 -0.64
N HIS A 24 24.72 -4.91 -1.31
CA HIS A 24 23.33 -4.44 -1.31
C HIS A 24 22.38 -5.61 -1.11
N ILE A 25 21.93 -5.79 0.14
CA ILE A 25 20.97 -6.83 0.50
C ILE A 25 19.58 -6.17 0.58
N VAL A 26 18.66 -6.68 -0.21
CA VAL A 26 17.24 -6.26 -0.19
C VAL A 26 16.36 -7.48 0.11
N PRO A 27 15.25 -7.27 0.82
CA PRO A 27 14.27 -8.34 1.05
C PRO A 27 13.52 -8.70 -0.24
N GLU A 28 12.73 -9.76 -0.18
CA GLU A 28 11.84 -10.17 -1.26
C GLU A 28 10.87 -9.03 -1.65
N TRP A 29 10.45 -9.01 -2.92
CA TRP A 29 9.69 -7.91 -3.53
C TRP A 29 8.44 -7.47 -2.76
N TYR A 30 7.74 -8.39 -2.10
CA TYR A 30 6.53 -8.09 -1.32
C TYR A 30 6.82 -7.39 0.02
N LEU A 31 8.04 -7.44 0.52
CA LEU A 31 8.48 -6.74 1.73
C LEU A 31 9.14 -5.38 1.44
N LEU A 32 9.44 -5.08 0.18
CA LEU A 32 10.12 -3.84 -0.20
C LEU A 32 9.42 -2.57 0.28
N PRO A 33 8.07 -2.44 0.20
CA PRO A 33 7.38 -1.25 0.71
C PRO A 33 7.61 -1.04 2.21
N PHE A 34 7.54 -2.11 3.00
CA PHE A 34 7.78 -2.04 4.45
C PHE A 34 9.25 -1.79 4.79
N TYR A 35 10.16 -2.31 3.96
CA TYR A 35 11.59 -2.03 4.08
C TYR A 35 11.92 -0.56 3.75
N ALA A 36 11.23 0.04 2.77
CA ALA A 36 11.35 1.47 2.50
C ALA A 36 10.90 2.31 3.70
N ILE A 37 9.80 1.94 4.36
CA ILE A 37 9.30 2.59 5.58
C ILE A 37 10.34 2.49 6.70
N LEU A 38 10.92 1.31 6.93
CA LEU A 38 11.97 1.09 7.92
C LEU A 38 13.17 2.04 7.69
N ARG A 39 13.61 2.17 6.44
CA ARG A 39 14.77 2.99 6.06
C ARG A 39 14.47 4.48 6.00
N SER A 40 13.20 4.90 5.89
CA SER A 40 12.80 6.31 5.83
C SER A 40 13.10 7.06 7.14
N VAL A 41 13.10 6.34 8.27
CA VAL A 41 13.33 6.89 9.59
C VAL A 41 14.82 6.80 9.93
N PRO A 42 15.46 7.91 10.36
CA PRO A 42 16.90 7.91 10.65
C PRO A 42 17.28 7.12 11.90
N ASP A 43 16.38 6.99 12.86
CA ASP A 43 16.56 6.18 14.06
C ASP A 43 16.20 4.72 13.77
N LYS A 44 17.11 3.80 14.08
CA LYS A 44 16.94 2.35 13.83
C LYS A 44 15.75 1.77 14.60
N LEU A 45 15.58 2.16 15.86
CA LEU A 45 14.48 1.65 16.70
C LEU A 45 13.13 2.16 16.19
N LEU A 46 13.03 3.46 15.91
CA LEU A 46 11.82 4.07 15.38
C LEU A 46 11.49 3.53 13.98
N GLY A 47 12.50 3.24 13.15
CA GLY A 47 12.31 2.59 11.84
C GLY A 47 11.65 1.21 11.95
N VAL A 48 12.13 0.38 12.89
CA VAL A 48 11.54 -0.94 13.16
C VAL A 48 10.11 -0.80 13.67
N ILE A 49 9.85 0.12 14.60
CA ILE A 49 8.50 0.41 15.10
C ILE A 49 7.59 0.86 13.95
N ALA A 50 8.06 1.76 13.08
CA ALA A 50 7.29 2.23 11.93
C ALA A 50 6.95 1.09 10.95
N MET A 51 7.89 0.18 10.69
CA MET A 51 7.64 -0.99 9.84
C MET A 51 6.55 -1.89 10.42
N PHE A 52 6.63 -2.23 11.71
CA PHE A 52 5.59 -3.02 12.36
C PHE A 52 4.26 -2.28 12.45
N ALA A 53 4.27 -0.98 12.72
CA ALA A 53 3.07 -0.14 12.70
C ALA A 53 2.41 -0.12 11.33
N ALA A 54 3.18 -0.10 10.24
CA ALA A 54 2.64 -0.16 8.88
C ALA A 54 1.91 -1.48 8.60
N ILE A 55 2.41 -2.60 9.11
CA ILE A 55 1.72 -3.89 9.01
C ILE A 55 0.50 -3.91 9.93
N PHE A 56 0.64 -3.41 11.17
CA PHE A 56 -0.42 -3.44 12.16
C PHE A 56 -1.62 -2.57 11.78
N VAL A 57 -1.39 -1.44 11.10
CA VAL A 57 -2.47 -0.58 10.63
C VAL A 57 -3.42 -1.31 9.67
N LEU A 58 -2.93 -2.29 8.90
CA LEU A 58 -3.76 -3.11 8.02
C LEU A 58 -4.66 -4.07 8.83
N VAL A 59 -4.21 -4.54 9.98
CA VAL A 59 -5.00 -5.39 10.87
C VAL A 59 -6.16 -4.62 11.48
N ILE A 60 -5.94 -3.36 11.86
CA ILE A 60 -6.98 -2.50 12.47
C ILE A 60 -7.86 -1.79 11.42
N LEU A 61 -7.61 -2.01 10.12
CA LEU A 61 -8.35 -1.38 9.03
C LEU A 61 -9.89 -1.49 9.15
N PRO A 62 -10.48 -2.63 9.56
CA PRO A 62 -11.94 -2.75 9.70
C PRO A 62 -12.55 -1.77 10.72
N TRP A 63 -11.78 -1.34 11.71
CA TRP A 63 -12.21 -0.35 12.71
C TRP A 63 -11.92 1.09 12.27
N LEU A 64 -10.91 1.29 11.42
CA LEU A 64 -10.57 2.60 10.88
C LEU A 64 -11.54 3.03 9.76
N ASP A 65 -12.09 2.08 9.00
CA ASP A 65 -13.09 2.42 7.97
C ASP A 65 -14.47 2.62 8.62
N THR A 66 -14.78 3.88 8.89
CA THR A 66 -16.04 4.32 9.51
C THR A 66 -17.21 4.36 8.53
N SER A 67 -16.98 4.11 7.25
CA SER A 67 -18.03 4.14 6.23
C SER A 67 -18.96 2.94 6.30
N LYS A 68 -20.28 3.19 6.16
CA LYS A 68 -21.29 2.13 6.05
C LYS A 68 -21.16 1.34 4.74
N VAL A 69 -20.64 1.98 3.69
CA VAL A 69 -20.45 1.39 2.36
C VAL A 69 -18.97 1.16 2.13
N ARG A 70 -18.58 -0.12 2.05
CA ARG A 70 -17.16 -0.50 1.90
C ARG A 70 -16.67 -0.45 0.46
N SER A 71 -17.57 -0.56 -0.52
CA SER A 71 -17.19 -0.56 -1.93
C SER A 71 -16.81 0.85 -2.41
N THR A 72 -15.64 0.96 -3.02
CA THR A 72 -15.12 2.21 -3.61
C THR A 72 -15.92 2.70 -4.81
N VAL A 73 -16.75 1.84 -5.42
CA VAL A 73 -17.64 2.21 -6.54
C VAL A 73 -18.65 3.27 -6.12
N PHE A 74 -19.16 3.19 -4.88
CA PHE A 74 -20.15 4.11 -4.33
C PHE A 74 -19.51 5.27 -3.54
N ARG A 75 -18.18 5.36 -3.54
CA ARG A 75 -17.40 6.38 -2.82
C ARG A 75 -16.46 7.11 -3.81
N PRO A 76 -16.97 8.09 -4.57
CA PRO A 76 -16.23 8.68 -5.69
C PRO A 76 -14.97 9.43 -5.26
N ILE A 77 -14.98 10.11 -4.10
CA ILE A 77 -13.81 10.83 -3.58
C ILE A 77 -12.78 9.82 -3.06
N TYR A 78 -13.22 8.87 -2.23
CA TYR A 78 -12.31 7.84 -1.70
C TYR A 78 -11.68 6.99 -2.81
N LYS A 79 -12.38 6.74 -3.92
CA LYS A 79 -11.84 6.03 -5.09
C LYS A 79 -10.57 6.69 -5.63
N GLN A 80 -10.49 8.01 -5.65
CA GLN A 80 -9.29 8.73 -6.09
C GLN A 80 -8.15 8.54 -5.10
N PHE A 81 -8.39 8.70 -3.80
CA PHE A 81 -7.39 8.47 -2.76
C PHE A 81 -6.89 7.02 -2.71
N TYR A 82 -7.75 6.06 -3.03
CA TYR A 82 -7.36 4.66 -3.16
C TYR A 82 -6.32 4.47 -4.28
N TRP A 83 -6.50 5.10 -5.44
CA TRP A 83 -5.52 5.02 -6.52
C TRP A 83 -4.21 5.73 -6.18
N PHE A 84 -4.26 6.82 -5.42
CA PHE A 84 -3.04 7.43 -4.88
C PHE A 84 -2.32 6.48 -3.90
N LEU A 85 -3.04 5.74 -3.07
CA LEU A 85 -2.44 4.71 -2.21
C LEU A 85 -1.77 3.59 -3.02
N VAL A 86 -2.41 3.13 -4.09
CA VAL A 86 -1.82 2.11 -4.97
C VAL A 86 -0.51 2.63 -5.58
N ALA A 87 -0.50 3.86 -6.09
CA ALA A 87 0.69 4.49 -6.62
C ALA A 87 1.79 4.64 -5.55
N ASP A 88 1.42 5.05 -4.34
CA ASP A 88 2.32 5.21 -3.19
C ASP A 88 2.99 3.90 -2.80
N VAL A 89 2.25 2.80 -2.71
CA VAL A 89 2.80 1.47 -2.40
C VAL A 89 3.77 1.00 -3.49
N LEU A 90 3.47 1.28 -4.77
CA LEU A 90 4.39 0.97 -5.87
C LEU A 90 5.67 1.80 -5.78
N ILE A 91 5.56 3.09 -5.45
CA ILE A 91 6.71 3.99 -5.23
C ILE A 91 7.55 3.48 -4.04
N LEU A 92 6.93 3.12 -2.92
CA LEU A 92 7.62 2.55 -1.76
C LEU A 92 8.34 1.25 -2.13
N GLY A 93 7.71 0.38 -2.91
CA GLY A 93 8.33 -0.86 -3.41
C GLY A 93 9.56 -0.57 -4.27
N TYR A 94 9.45 0.37 -5.20
CA TYR A 94 10.57 0.77 -6.06
C TYR A 94 11.73 1.37 -5.24
N VAL A 95 11.43 2.34 -4.37
CA VAL A 95 12.44 3.01 -3.53
C VAL A 95 13.06 2.04 -2.52
N GLY A 96 12.29 1.05 -2.04
CA GLY A 96 12.80 -0.01 -1.16
C GLY A 96 13.89 -0.87 -1.79
N ALA A 97 13.87 -1.04 -3.12
CA ALA A 97 14.91 -1.75 -3.87
C ALA A 97 16.13 -0.87 -4.17
N MET A 98 16.02 0.47 -4.04
CA MET A 98 17.11 1.40 -4.35
C MET A 98 17.96 1.72 -3.10
N PRO A 99 19.21 2.21 -3.26
CA PRO A 99 20.04 2.69 -2.14
C PRO A 99 19.33 3.81 -1.37
N ALA A 100 19.45 3.82 -0.02
CA ALA A 100 18.82 4.84 0.84
C ALA A 100 19.64 6.14 0.86
N GLU A 101 19.83 6.78 -0.29
CA GLU A 101 20.65 7.98 -0.42
C GLU A 101 19.91 9.09 -1.17
N GLY A 102 20.26 10.34 -0.84
CA GLY A 102 19.82 11.52 -1.58
C GLY A 102 18.29 11.59 -1.80
N LEU A 103 17.90 11.65 -3.06
CA LEU A 103 16.52 11.81 -3.49
C LEU A 103 15.62 10.62 -3.10
N TYR A 104 16.13 9.39 -3.15
CA TYR A 104 15.34 8.20 -2.80
C TYR A 104 14.91 8.20 -1.35
N LEU A 105 15.77 8.66 -0.44
CA LEU A 105 15.42 8.80 0.97
C LEU A 105 14.32 9.86 1.21
N LEU A 106 14.37 10.97 0.47
CA LEU A 106 13.34 12.00 0.54
C LEU A 106 11.98 11.45 0.06
N ILE A 107 11.98 10.78 -1.09
CA ILE A 107 10.76 10.15 -1.65
C ILE A 107 10.20 9.11 -0.66
N ALA A 108 11.05 8.26 -0.08
CA ALA A 108 10.64 7.28 0.92
C ALA A 108 9.97 7.93 2.15
N ARG A 109 10.49 9.06 2.63
CA ARG A 109 9.90 9.80 3.77
C ARG A 109 8.53 10.38 3.43
N VAL A 110 8.38 11.00 2.26
CA VAL A 110 7.11 11.58 1.84
C VAL A 110 6.07 10.48 1.62
N ALA A 111 6.45 9.40 0.93
CA ALA A 111 5.59 8.26 0.69
C ALA A 111 5.18 7.57 2.02
N THR A 112 6.11 7.37 2.95
CA THR A 112 5.81 6.84 4.29
C THR A 112 4.82 7.73 5.05
N ALA A 113 4.98 9.05 5.01
CA ALA A 113 4.07 9.98 5.64
C ALA A 113 2.67 9.91 5.00
N TYR A 114 2.59 9.82 3.66
CA TYR A 114 1.32 9.64 2.97
C TYR A 114 0.66 8.30 3.31
N TYR A 115 1.41 7.20 3.37
CA TYR A 115 0.91 5.88 3.75
C TYR A 115 0.17 5.92 5.10
N PHE A 116 0.81 6.45 6.14
CA PHE A 116 0.19 6.56 7.46
C PHE A 116 -0.96 7.57 7.47
N ALA A 117 -0.83 8.71 6.81
CA ALA A 117 -1.90 9.71 6.70
C ALA A 117 -3.13 9.12 5.98
N HIS A 118 -2.93 8.29 4.97
CA HIS A 118 -4.03 7.63 4.27
C HIS A 118 -4.90 6.78 5.20
N PHE A 119 -4.29 5.90 6.00
CA PHE A 119 -5.03 4.99 6.87
C PHE A 119 -5.56 5.67 8.15
N LEU A 120 -4.77 6.55 8.76
CA LEU A 120 -5.12 7.14 10.06
C LEU A 120 -5.96 8.42 9.95
N ILE A 121 -5.86 9.15 8.85
CA ILE A 121 -6.54 10.44 8.67
C ILE A 121 -7.55 10.38 7.53
N ILE A 122 -7.11 10.06 6.30
CA ILE A 122 -7.94 10.16 5.09
C ILE A 122 -9.09 9.16 5.15
N LEU A 123 -8.82 7.90 5.47
CA LEU A 123 -9.82 6.85 5.51
C LEU A 123 -10.94 7.13 6.53
N PRO A 124 -10.67 7.38 7.83
CA PRO A 124 -11.74 7.66 8.79
C PRO A 124 -12.46 8.98 8.51
N PHE A 125 -11.72 10.02 8.07
CA PHE A 125 -12.31 11.30 7.75
C PHE A 125 -13.29 11.24 6.57
N LEU A 126 -12.90 10.58 5.48
CA LEU A 126 -13.79 10.39 4.33
C LEU A 126 -14.95 9.45 4.68
N GLY A 127 -14.70 8.40 5.48
CA GLY A 127 -15.75 7.51 5.94
C GLY A 127 -16.90 8.24 6.67
N MET A 128 -16.58 9.32 7.40
CA MET A 128 -17.58 10.13 8.12
C MET A 128 -18.23 11.20 7.25
N LYS A 129 -17.48 11.81 6.32
CA LYS A 129 -17.93 13.02 5.60
C LYS A 129 -18.37 12.78 4.17
N GLU A 130 -17.90 11.72 3.52
CA GLU A 130 -18.21 11.45 2.13
C GLU A 130 -19.67 11.04 1.95
N LYS A 131 -20.38 11.74 1.04
CA LYS A 131 -21.70 11.31 0.59
C LYS A 131 -21.54 10.14 -0.39
N THR A 132 -22.02 8.98 0.02
CA THR A 132 -22.05 7.79 -0.83
C THR A 132 -23.14 7.95 -1.90
N THR A 133 -22.88 7.42 -3.10
CA THR A 133 -23.91 7.26 -4.12
C THR A 133 -24.95 6.24 -3.65
N PRO A 134 -26.25 6.41 -4.06
CA PRO A 134 -27.30 5.48 -3.64
C PRO A 134 -26.95 4.05 -4.05
N LEU A 135 -27.11 3.12 -3.10
CA LEU A 135 -26.96 1.70 -3.39
C LEU A 135 -28.21 1.18 -4.09
N PRO A 136 -28.09 0.32 -5.11
CA PRO A 136 -29.21 -0.35 -5.70
C PRO A 136 -29.90 -1.25 -4.66
N LEU A 137 -31.24 -1.23 -4.64
CA LEU A 137 -32.05 -2.00 -3.69
C LEU A 137 -32.02 -3.51 -3.99
N SER A 138 -31.69 -3.87 -5.23
CA SER A 138 -31.58 -5.27 -5.65
C SER A 138 -30.43 -5.45 -6.66
N ILE A 139 -30.00 -6.69 -6.86
CA ILE A 139 -28.96 -7.05 -7.86
C ILE A 139 -29.49 -6.80 -9.28
N THR A 140 -30.80 -6.92 -9.50
CA THR A 140 -31.44 -6.78 -10.81
C THR A 140 -31.68 -5.32 -11.21
N GLU A 141 -31.76 -4.39 -10.25
CA GLU A 141 -32.06 -2.99 -10.51
C GLU A 141 -31.07 -2.30 -11.48
N PRO A 142 -29.73 -2.46 -11.33
CA PRO A 142 -28.80 -1.88 -12.29
C PRO A 142 -28.93 -2.48 -13.70
N VAL A 143 -29.31 -3.76 -13.81
CA VAL A 143 -29.46 -4.45 -15.09
C VAL A 143 -30.72 -3.97 -15.80
N LEU A 144 -31.84 -3.85 -15.08
CA LEU A 144 -33.10 -3.35 -15.62
C LEU A 144 -33.01 -1.87 -15.99
N GLY A 145 -32.34 -1.04 -15.17
CA GLY A 145 -32.10 0.37 -15.47
C GLY A 145 -31.32 0.59 -16.77
N LEU A 146 -30.35 -0.26 -17.06
CA LEU A 146 -29.61 -0.23 -18.32
C LEU A 146 -30.48 -0.68 -19.53
N SER A 147 -31.40 -1.60 -19.33
CA SER A 147 -32.27 -2.07 -20.41
C SER A 147 -33.31 -1.03 -20.83
N LEU A 148 -33.74 -0.15 -19.90
CA LEU A 148 -34.69 0.92 -20.19
C LEU A 148 -34.06 2.12 -20.93
N ILE A 149 -32.74 2.27 -20.88
CA ILE A 149 -32.03 3.34 -21.59
C ILE A 149 -31.83 2.99 -23.08
N HIS A 150 -31.94 1.73 -23.44
CA HIS A 150 -31.74 1.24 -24.82
C HIS A 150 -33.04 0.91 -25.59
N ILE A 151 -34.20 1.22 -25.00
CA ILE A 151 -35.49 1.20 -25.67
C ILE A 151 -35.96 2.64 -25.87
#